data_f007a1d646a8a7713791c7a9ac086429
#
_entry.id   f007a1d646a8a7713791c7a9ac086429
#
_cell.length_a   1.000
_cell.length_b   1.000
_cell.length_c   1.000
_cell.angle_alpha   90.00
_cell.angle_beta   90.00
_cell.angle_gamma   90.00
#
_symmetry.space_group_name_H-M   'P 1'
#
loop_
_entity.id
_entity.type
_entity.pdbx_description
1 polymer ?
#
loop_
_entity_poly.entity_id
_entity_poly.type
_entity_poly.pdbx_seq_one_letter_code
_entity_poly.pdbx_strand_id
1 'polypeptide(L)'
;RIENRRTAMNEAMADVFDQVDFVIAAANPDVAFAAEGPLPTQVGDQQAELGNNGALTIPANVFGSPACSIPIGRNRGMPVGLQVLGRHFEEPLLLDLALMAERERPWPLVAAGSPV
;
A
#
# COMPACT_ATOMS: atom_id res chain seq x y z
N ARG A 1 -19.17 13.24 -14.43
CA ARG A 1 -18.89 11.78 -14.59
C ARG A 1 -17.71 11.30 -13.73
N ILE A 2 -16.63 12.08 -13.61
CA ILE A 2 -15.46 11.77 -12.75
C ILE A 2 -15.80 12.02 -11.28
N GLU A 3 -16.46 13.13 -10.97
CA GLU A 3 -16.89 13.45 -9.59
C GLU A 3 -17.81 12.38 -9.01
N ASN A 4 -18.73 11.83 -9.79
CA ASN A 4 -19.64 10.77 -9.34
C ASN A 4 -18.88 9.48 -8.96
N ARG A 5 -17.80 9.16 -9.68
CA ARG A 5 -16.95 7.98 -9.35
C ARG A 5 -16.16 8.21 -8.06
N ARG A 6 -15.64 9.41 -7.86
CA ARG A 6 -14.94 9.79 -6.64
C ARG A 6 -15.86 9.73 -5.44
N THR A 7 -17.06 10.30 -5.55
CA THR A 7 -18.07 10.25 -4.48
C THR A 7 -18.44 8.80 -4.12
N ALA A 8 -18.76 7.97 -5.11
CA ALA A 8 -19.07 6.57 -4.87
C ALA A 8 -17.95 5.79 -4.21
N MET A 9 -16.68 6.07 -4.58
CA MET A 9 -15.52 5.44 -3.93
C MET A 9 -15.37 5.92 -2.49
N ASN A 10 -15.58 7.21 -2.21
CA ASN A 10 -15.50 7.75 -0.85
C ASN A 10 -16.60 7.18 0.03
N GLU A 11 -17.82 7.02 -0.47
CA GLU A 11 -18.92 6.37 0.24
C GLU A 11 -18.60 4.91 0.56
N ALA A 12 -18.09 4.16 -0.41
CA ALA A 12 -17.67 2.77 -0.21
C ALA A 12 -16.54 2.63 0.83
N MET A 13 -15.58 3.56 0.84
CA MET A 13 -14.51 3.57 1.85
C MET A 13 -15.04 3.90 3.24
N ALA A 14 -15.98 4.84 3.35
CA ALA A 14 -16.65 5.15 4.61
C ALA A 14 -17.38 3.93 5.16
N ASP A 15 -18.18 3.25 4.32
CA ASP A 15 -18.90 2.02 4.70
C ASP A 15 -17.95 0.91 5.18
N VAL A 16 -16.76 0.79 4.59
CA VAL A 16 -15.75 -0.17 5.03
C VAL A 16 -15.24 0.21 6.42
N PHE A 17 -14.88 1.47 6.64
CA PHE A 17 -14.36 1.94 7.93
C PHE A 17 -15.41 2.02 9.04
N ASP A 18 -16.69 1.92 8.72
CA ASP A 18 -17.74 1.69 9.74
C ASP A 18 -17.71 0.27 10.31
N GLN A 19 -17.07 -0.67 9.61
CA GLN A 19 -17.04 -2.09 9.98
C GLN A 19 -15.67 -2.55 10.49
N VAL A 20 -14.59 -1.85 10.13
CA VAL A 20 -13.21 -2.24 10.49
C VAL A 20 -12.39 -1.04 10.95
N ASP A 21 -11.35 -1.30 11.73
CA ASP A 21 -10.42 -0.26 12.20
C ASP A 21 -9.29 -0.01 11.20
N PHE A 22 -8.89 -1.05 10.46
CA PHE A 22 -7.85 -0.98 9.45
C PHE A 22 -8.25 -1.72 8.18
N VAL A 23 -7.77 -1.22 7.05
CA VAL A 23 -7.76 -1.96 5.78
C VAL A 23 -6.32 -2.31 5.45
N ILE A 24 -6.06 -3.59 5.18
CA ILE A 24 -4.73 -4.06 4.82
C ILE A 24 -4.71 -4.57 3.38
N ALA A 25 -3.63 -4.26 2.67
CA ALA A 25 -3.42 -4.67 1.29
C ALA A 25 -1.92 -4.85 1.03
N ALA A 26 -1.56 -5.46 -0.10
CA ALA A 26 -0.20 -5.33 -0.60
C ALA A 26 0.09 -3.86 -0.93
N ALA A 27 1.31 -3.40 -0.70
CA ALA A 27 1.71 -2.03 -1.05
C ALA A 27 1.72 -1.83 -2.58
N ASN A 28 2.10 -2.87 -3.31
CA ASN A 28 2.08 -2.88 -4.78
C ASN A 28 1.48 -4.21 -5.27
N PRO A 29 0.88 -4.22 -6.47
CA PRO A 29 0.26 -5.43 -7.02
C PRO A 29 1.26 -6.53 -7.40
N ASP A 30 2.53 -6.19 -7.61
CA ASP A 30 3.63 -7.13 -7.87
C ASP A 30 4.94 -6.61 -7.28
N VAL A 31 6.01 -7.39 -7.38
CA VAL A 31 7.38 -6.98 -7.03
C VAL A 31 7.86 -5.83 -7.93
N ALA A 32 8.93 -5.15 -7.50
CA ALA A 32 9.53 -4.09 -8.30
C ALA A 32 9.93 -4.63 -9.70
N PHE A 33 9.62 -3.86 -10.72
CA PHE A 33 9.97 -4.12 -12.11
C PHE A 33 11.27 -3.40 -12.51
N ALA A 34 11.80 -3.70 -13.68
CA ALA A 34 13.03 -3.09 -14.18
C ALA A 34 12.90 -1.57 -14.30
N ALA A 35 13.96 -0.83 -13.92
CA ALA A 35 13.98 0.63 -14.01
C ALA A 35 13.94 1.14 -15.46
N GLU A 36 14.45 0.34 -16.37
CA GLU A 36 14.47 0.64 -17.80
C GLU A 36 13.41 -0.19 -18.54
N GLY A 37 12.78 0.42 -19.52
CA GLY A 37 11.75 -0.22 -20.33
C GLY A 37 10.34 0.23 -20.03
N PRO A 38 9.35 -0.40 -20.67
CA PRO A 38 7.94 -0.08 -20.45
C PRO A 38 7.45 -0.57 -19.08
N LEU A 39 6.37 0.03 -18.61
CA LEU A 39 5.65 -0.47 -17.44
C LEU A 39 5.15 -1.90 -17.69
N PRO A 40 5.06 -2.74 -16.63
CA PRO A 40 4.52 -4.08 -16.75
C PRO A 40 3.11 -4.07 -17.34
N THR A 41 2.87 -4.99 -18.26
CA THR A 41 1.56 -5.22 -18.87
C THR A 41 0.83 -6.42 -18.26
N GLN A 42 1.45 -7.07 -17.27
CA GLN A 42 0.89 -8.21 -16.55
C GLN A 42 1.16 -8.09 -15.06
N VAL A 43 0.21 -8.57 -14.26
CA VAL A 43 0.31 -8.80 -12.81
C VAL A 43 -0.18 -10.22 -12.54
N GLY A 44 0.73 -11.11 -12.14
CA GLY A 44 0.42 -12.54 -12.10
C GLY A 44 0.01 -13.05 -13.48
N ASP A 45 -1.15 -13.69 -13.55
CA ASP A 45 -1.71 -14.26 -14.79
C ASP A 45 -2.64 -13.29 -15.53
N GLN A 46 -2.81 -12.06 -15.04
CA GLN A 46 -3.77 -11.12 -15.58
C GLN A 46 -3.09 -9.98 -16.34
N GLN A 47 -3.74 -9.54 -17.40
CA GLN A 47 -3.37 -8.32 -18.10
C GLN A 47 -3.56 -7.11 -17.17
N ALA A 48 -2.52 -6.29 -17.05
CA ALA A 48 -2.56 -5.06 -16.28
C ALA A 48 -2.81 -3.86 -17.21
N GLU A 49 -3.71 -2.97 -16.82
CA GLU A 49 -3.88 -1.69 -17.50
C GLU A 49 -2.75 -0.72 -17.11
N LEU A 50 -2.50 0.27 -17.95
CA LEU A 50 -1.57 1.36 -17.66
C LEU A 50 -1.93 2.04 -16.33
N GLY A 51 -0.95 2.16 -15.44
CA GLY A 51 -1.15 2.75 -14.12
C GLY A 51 -1.56 1.77 -13.02
N ASN A 52 -1.72 0.50 -13.32
CA ASN A 52 -2.13 -0.53 -12.34
C ASN A 52 -1.12 -0.71 -11.19
N ASN A 53 0.12 -0.27 -11.38
CA ASN A 53 1.14 -0.29 -10.32
C ASN A 53 0.78 0.54 -9.09
N GLY A 54 -0.06 1.58 -9.25
CA GLY A 54 -0.57 2.40 -8.17
C GLY A 54 -2.00 2.05 -7.73
N ALA A 55 -2.61 1.01 -8.30
CA ALA A 55 -4.03 0.71 -8.09
C ALA A 55 -4.42 0.54 -6.62
N LEU A 56 -3.55 -0.10 -5.83
CA LEU A 56 -3.81 -0.38 -4.41
C LEU A 56 -3.61 0.84 -3.49
N THR A 57 -2.93 1.89 -3.95
CA THR A 57 -2.71 3.13 -3.18
C THR A 57 -3.72 4.23 -3.52
N ILE A 58 -4.39 4.14 -4.67
CA ILE A 58 -5.37 5.13 -5.14
C ILE A 58 -6.54 5.31 -4.17
N PRO A 59 -7.16 4.26 -3.60
CA PRO A 59 -8.30 4.43 -2.69
C PRO A 59 -7.99 5.32 -1.49
N ALA A 60 -6.87 5.10 -0.81
CA ALA A 60 -6.45 5.93 0.32
C ALA A 60 -6.21 7.39 -0.10
N ASN A 61 -5.53 7.60 -1.24
CA ASN A 61 -5.26 8.95 -1.77
C ASN A 61 -6.54 9.71 -2.13
N VAL A 62 -7.53 9.05 -2.70
CA VAL A 62 -8.78 9.71 -3.11
C VAL A 62 -9.69 9.96 -1.91
N PHE A 63 -9.78 9.02 -0.98
CA PHE A 63 -10.54 9.16 0.26
C PHE A 63 -9.87 10.10 1.26
N GLY A 64 -8.54 10.23 1.21
CA GLY A 64 -7.75 11.04 2.15
C GLY A 64 -7.44 10.31 3.45
N SER A 65 -7.46 8.98 3.45
CA SER A 65 -7.07 8.17 4.60
C SER A 65 -5.57 8.23 4.84
N PRO A 66 -5.13 8.26 6.11
CA PRO A 66 -3.75 7.97 6.44
C PRO A 66 -3.41 6.52 6.06
N ALA A 67 -2.20 6.32 5.57
CA ALA A 67 -1.70 5.00 5.22
C ALA A 67 -0.22 4.86 5.56
N CYS A 68 0.19 3.67 5.95
CA CYS A 68 1.61 3.34 6.10
C CYS A 68 1.95 2.06 5.34
N SER A 69 3.22 1.89 4.98
CA SER A 69 3.74 0.66 4.39
C SER A 69 4.74 0.05 5.35
N ILE A 70 4.48 -1.19 5.74
CA ILE A 70 5.30 -1.96 6.69
C ILE A 70 6.10 -2.98 5.87
N PRO A 71 7.44 -3.03 6.00
CA PRO A 71 8.25 -4.08 5.38
C PRO A 71 7.86 -5.46 5.91
N ILE A 72 7.50 -6.39 5.03
CA ILE A 72 7.09 -7.75 5.43
C ILE A 72 7.99 -8.85 4.91
N GLY A 73 9.05 -8.51 4.21
CA GLY A 73 10.03 -9.47 3.70
C GLY A 73 10.40 -9.25 2.25
N ARG A 74 10.66 -10.34 1.56
CA ARG A 74 11.09 -10.33 0.15
C ARG A 74 10.31 -11.38 -0.64
N ASN A 75 10.04 -11.06 -1.88
CA ASN A 75 9.54 -12.01 -2.88
C ASN A 75 10.45 -11.92 -4.12
N ARG A 76 10.93 -13.04 -4.63
CA ARG A 76 11.91 -13.10 -5.74
C ARG A 76 13.13 -12.19 -5.52
N GLY A 77 13.59 -12.08 -4.25
CA GLY A 77 14.71 -11.21 -3.88
C GLY A 77 14.37 -9.71 -3.73
N MET A 78 13.20 -9.27 -4.15
CA MET A 78 12.75 -7.88 -4.08
C MET A 78 11.98 -7.61 -2.78
N PRO A 79 12.15 -6.45 -2.13
CA PRO A 79 11.40 -6.10 -0.92
C PRO A 79 9.92 -5.98 -1.23
N VAL A 80 9.10 -6.41 -0.28
CA VAL A 80 7.63 -6.28 -0.34
C VAL A 80 7.11 -5.61 0.92
N GLY A 81 6.04 -4.84 0.77
CA GLY A 81 5.40 -4.08 1.84
C GLY A 81 3.93 -4.49 2.03
N LEU A 82 3.51 -4.44 3.28
CA LEU A 82 2.11 -4.46 3.67
C LEU A 82 1.63 -3.02 3.80
N GLN A 83 0.62 -2.64 3.04
CA GLN A 83 -0.05 -1.37 3.20
C GLN A 83 -1.15 -1.49 4.25
N VAL A 84 -1.19 -0.54 5.17
CA VAL A 84 -2.26 -0.42 6.16
C VAL A 84 -2.88 0.97 6.03
N LEU A 85 -4.19 1.01 5.85
CA LEU A 85 -4.98 2.24 5.81
C LEU A 85 -5.74 2.38 7.13
N GLY A 86 -5.79 3.59 7.69
CA GLY A 86 -6.56 3.94 8.88
C GLY A 86 -7.70 4.91 8.58
N ARG A 87 -8.54 5.16 9.58
CA ARG A 87 -9.54 6.22 9.52
C ARG A 87 -8.88 7.61 9.48
N HIS A 88 -9.61 8.60 9.02
CA HIS A 88 -9.14 9.98 9.02
C HIS A 88 -8.67 10.39 10.43
N PHE A 89 -7.50 11.03 10.49
CA PHE A 89 -6.88 11.55 11.72
C PHE A 89 -6.41 10.47 12.71
N GLU A 90 -6.31 9.21 12.31
CA GLU A 90 -5.81 8.11 13.13
C GLU A 90 -4.35 7.71 12.79
N GLU A 91 -3.53 8.66 12.33
CA GLU A 91 -2.10 8.44 12.10
C GLU A 91 -1.37 7.84 13.32
N PRO A 92 -1.62 8.29 14.57
CA PRO A 92 -0.97 7.68 15.73
C PRO A 92 -1.24 6.18 15.86
N LEU A 93 -2.46 5.74 15.57
CA LEU A 93 -2.83 4.33 15.65
C LEU A 93 -2.10 3.48 14.58
N LEU A 94 -1.91 4.03 13.38
CA LEU A 94 -1.11 3.39 12.34
C LEU A 94 0.36 3.27 12.73
N LEU A 95 0.93 4.29 13.36
CA LEU A 95 2.31 4.28 13.83
C LEU A 95 2.50 3.29 14.99
N ASP A 96 1.54 3.16 15.88
CA ASP A 96 1.54 2.17 16.95
C ASP A 96 1.51 0.75 16.37
N LEU A 97 0.66 0.50 15.37
CA LEU A 97 0.62 -0.79 14.67
C LEU A 97 1.95 -1.10 13.97
N ALA A 98 2.53 -0.12 13.28
CA ALA A 98 3.83 -0.27 12.62
C ALA A 98 4.95 -0.56 13.63
N LEU A 99 4.95 0.12 14.78
CA LEU A 99 5.90 -0.11 15.88
C LEU A 99 5.74 -1.52 16.48
N MET A 100 4.52 -2.00 16.65
CA MET A 100 4.27 -3.38 17.07
C MET A 100 4.85 -4.39 16.06
N ALA A 101 4.59 -4.19 14.78
CA ALA A 101 5.13 -5.04 13.72
C ALA A 101 6.66 -5.04 13.69
N GLU A 102 7.29 -3.87 13.85
CA GLU A 102 8.75 -3.73 13.93
C GLU A 102 9.35 -4.48 15.12
N ARG A 103 8.70 -4.44 16.29
CA ARG A 103 9.15 -5.17 17.50
C ARG A 103 9.03 -6.67 17.33
N GLU A 104 7.97 -7.15 16.71
CA GLU A 104 7.76 -8.59 16.49
C GLU A 104 8.66 -9.15 15.38
N ARG A 105 8.90 -8.39 14.34
CA ARG A 105 9.73 -8.78 13.19
C ARG A 105 10.58 -7.61 12.71
N PRO A 106 11.69 -7.31 13.41
CA PRO A 106 12.59 -6.21 13.05
C PRO A 106 13.10 -6.32 11.62
N TRP A 107 13.21 -5.18 10.95
CA TRP A 107 13.82 -5.07 9.63
C TRP A 107 14.99 -4.09 9.64
N PRO A 108 15.96 -4.22 8.70
CA PRO A 108 17.06 -3.28 8.58
C PRO A 108 16.53 -1.88 8.27
N LEU A 109 16.95 -0.88 9.04
CA LEU A 109 16.58 0.53 8.81
C LEU A 109 17.34 1.13 7.61
N VAL A 110 18.46 0.50 7.24
CA VAL A 110 19.34 0.95 6.14
C VAL A 110 19.58 -0.22 5.21
N ALA A 111 19.54 0.03 3.91
CA ALA A 111 19.82 -0.98 2.90
C ALA A 111 21.28 -1.49 3.04
N ALA A 112 21.47 -2.80 2.85
CA ALA A 112 22.81 -3.39 2.86
C ALA A 112 23.68 -2.73 1.77
N GLY A 113 24.91 -2.30 2.16
CA GLY A 113 25.85 -1.64 1.25
C GLY A 113 25.62 -0.12 1.07
N SER A 114 24.66 0.47 1.76
CA SER A 114 24.56 1.93 1.79
C SER A 114 25.75 2.53 2.54
N PRO A 115 26.40 3.57 2.01
CA PRO A 115 27.41 4.31 2.77
C PRO A 115 26.74 4.96 3.99
N VAL A 116 27.37 4.81 5.14
CA VAL A 116 26.94 5.43 6.40
C VAL A 116 27.53 6.83 6.47
#